data_7fe499ff92a4eae27e153ccc4c979d4b
#
_entry.id   7fe499ff92a4eae27e153ccc4c979d4b
#
_cell.length_a   1.000
_cell.length_b   1.000
_cell.length_c   1.000
_cell.angle_alpha   90.00
_cell.angle_beta   90.00
_cell.angle_gamma   90.00
#
_symmetry.space_group_name_H-M   'P 1'
#
loop_
_entity.id
_entity.type
_entity.pdbx_description
1 polymer ?
#
loop_
_entity_poly.entity_id
_entity_poly.type
_entity_poly.pdbx_seq_one_letter_code
_entity_poly.pdbx_strand_id
1 'polypeptide(L)'
;ITSHVIGARHGRSYASGVAPPFRRRSSPGDIMSAYPLHTIDSAPAASRPVLQQLQQTFGIVPNIAAAMAASPVLINGFIGLFERVHASSLTEPQIQTLLLTNAVTNASEWPVAFHTALALKQGVTHADVDATRRGALPGDATLAALSATARKLIDTRGRLTDADRQSFLDAGFSDEQLLEVIAVVAASTITNYVGSVTKPALEAPFDAFAWHANAA
;
A
#
# COMPACT_ATOMS: atom_id res chain seq x y z
N ILE A 1 17.53 14.70 36.88
CA ILE A 1 18.72 15.49 37.14
C ILE A 1 19.52 15.58 35.84
N THR A 2 19.50 16.82 35.27
CA THR A 2 20.48 17.49 34.41
C THR A 2 20.94 16.78 33.12
N SER A 3 20.39 17.16 31.98
CA SER A 3 20.85 18.17 30.99
C SER A 3 22.23 17.93 30.42
N HIS A 4 22.33 17.69 29.12
CA HIS A 4 23.05 18.54 28.17
C HIS A 4 22.84 17.99 26.74
N VAL A 5 21.95 18.63 26.03
CA VAL A 5 21.94 18.68 24.57
C VAL A 5 22.30 20.11 24.22
N ILE A 6 23.19 20.30 23.27
CA ILE A 6 23.39 21.52 22.46
C ILE A 6 24.57 21.17 21.56
N GLY A 7 24.48 21.15 20.27
CA GLY A 7 24.10 22.23 19.38
C GLY A 7 25.34 22.56 18.56
N ALA A 8 25.41 22.03 17.32
CA ALA A 8 26.34 22.50 16.31
C ALA A 8 25.55 22.98 15.10
N ARG A 9 25.37 24.32 15.02
CA ARG A 9 24.87 24.98 13.81
C ARG A 9 25.99 24.99 12.78
N HIS A 10 25.82 24.23 11.70
CA HIS A 10 26.60 24.43 10.48
C HIS A 10 25.83 25.35 9.55
N GLY A 11 26.27 26.60 9.46
CA GLY A 11 25.84 27.56 8.49
C GLY A 11 26.18 27.05 7.08
N ARG A 12 25.19 26.79 6.24
CA ARG A 12 25.38 26.61 4.81
C ARG A 12 25.27 27.96 4.12
N SER A 13 26.36 28.39 3.56
CA SER A 13 26.47 29.49 2.61
C SER A 13 25.66 29.12 1.36
N TYR A 14 24.67 29.94 1.01
CA TYR A 14 23.97 29.85 -0.26
C TYR A 14 24.82 30.49 -1.36
N ALA A 15 25.43 29.64 -2.18
CA ALA A 15 26.03 30.11 -3.43
C ALA A 15 24.88 30.33 -4.45
N SER A 16 24.82 31.52 -5.01
CA SER A 16 23.94 31.92 -6.10
C SER A 16 24.30 31.15 -7.37
N GLY A 17 23.53 30.12 -7.68
CA GLY A 17 23.64 29.33 -8.92
C GLY A 17 22.48 29.66 -9.87
N VAL A 18 22.83 30.06 -11.08
CA VAL A 18 21.94 30.33 -12.22
C VAL A 18 21.03 29.14 -12.47
N ALA A 19 19.72 29.39 -12.55
CA ALA A 19 18.72 28.37 -12.86
C ALA A 19 18.96 27.75 -14.25
N PRO A 20 18.88 26.42 -14.41
CA PRO A 20 18.99 25.79 -15.71
C PRO A 20 17.75 26.08 -16.58
N PRO A 21 17.87 26.07 -17.93
CA PRO A 21 16.80 26.45 -18.82
C PRO A 21 15.63 25.48 -18.75
N PHE A 22 14.42 26.06 -18.77
CA PHE A 22 13.14 25.34 -18.82
C PHE A 22 13.13 24.26 -19.90
N ARG A 23 13.04 23.00 -19.55
CA ARG A 23 12.76 21.92 -20.49
C ARG A 23 11.32 22.03 -20.98
N ARG A 24 11.15 21.95 -22.32
CA ARG A 24 9.87 21.94 -23.04
C ARG A 24 8.88 20.98 -22.37
N ARG A 25 7.62 21.44 -22.18
CA ARG A 25 6.48 20.59 -21.89
C ARG A 25 6.28 19.60 -23.05
N SER A 26 6.31 18.31 -22.75
CA SER A 26 5.81 17.26 -23.62
C SER A 26 4.29 17.33 -23.74
N SER A 27 3.75 16.99 -24.91
CA SER A 27 2.33 17.05 -25.25
C SER A 27 1.47 16.13 -24.38
N PRO A 28 0.15 16.43 -24.19
CA PRO A 28 -0.74 15.57 -23.42
C PRO A 28 -1.09 14.33 -24.25
N GLY A 29 -0.30 13.27 -24.11
CA GLY A 29 -0.50 12.01 -24.85
C GLY A 29 0.31 10.82 -24.32
N ASP A 30 1.47 11.06 -23.72
CA ASP A 30 2.32 10.00 -23.18
C ASP A 30 2.56 10.26 -21.68
N ILE A 31 1.65 9.80 -20.85
CA ILE A 31 1.95 9.65 -19.41
C ILE A 31 2.73 8.33 -19.25
N MET A 32 3.95 8.30 -19.76
CA MET A 32 4.94 7.34 -19.31
C MET A 32 5.19 7.62 -17.82
N SER A 33 5.12 6.58 -16.98
CA SER A 33 5.51 6.69 -15.58
C SER A 33 6.87 7.42 -15.50
N ALA A 34 6.91 8.55 -14.82
CA ALA A 34 8.16 9.31 -14.63
C ALA A 34 9.15 8.59 -13.70
N TYR A 35 8.72 7.48 -13.10
CA TYR A 35 9.50 6.70 -12.15
C TYR A 35 10.11 5.47 -12.84
N PRO A 36 11.44 5.29 -12.76
CA PRO A 36 12.09 4.10 -13.30
C PRO A 36 11.67 2.86 -12.48
N LEU A 37 11.39 1.77 -13.18
CA LEU A 37 11.26 0.46 -12.56
C LEU A 37 12.67 -0.13 -12.42
N HIS A 38 13.15 -0.25 -11.19
CA HIS A 38 14.48 -0.79 -10.91
C HIS A 38 14.48 -2.32 -10.98
N THR A 39 15.49 -2.86 -11.66
CA THR A 39 15.88 -4.27 -11.49
C THR A 39 16.75 -4.40 -10.23
N ILE A 40 17.03 -5.63 -9.80
CA ILE A 40 17.96 -5.88 -8.69
C ILE A 40 19.30 -5.19 -8.94
N ASP A 41 19.82 -5.25 -10.19
CA ASP A 41 21.14 -4.69 -10.53
C ASP A 41 21.13 -3.16 -10.59
N SER A 42 20.06 -2.55 -11.11
CA SER A 42 19.95 -1.11 -11.26
C SER A 42 19.52 -0.39 -9.98
N ALA A 43 18.99 -1.12 -8.99
CA ALA A 43 18.52 -0.54 -7.73
C ALA A 43 19.67 -0.03 -6.86
N PRO A 44 19.43 1.01 -6.04
CA PRO A 44 20.35 1.40 -4.98
C PRO A 44 20.76 0.18 -4.13
N ALA A 45 22.02 0.09 -3.74
CA ALA A 45 22.56 -1.08 -3.04
C ALA A 45 21.74 -1.51 -1.81
N ALA A 46 21.24 -0.53 -1.04
CA ALA A 46 20.43 -0.80 0.14
C ALA A 46 18.99 -1.26 -0.14
N SER A 47 18.51 -1.20 -1.40
CA SER A 47 17.20 -1.73 -1.83
C SER A 47 17.29 -3.15 -2.39
N ARG A 48 18.47 -3.57 -2.84
CA ARG A 48 18.66 -4.85 -3.54
C ARG A 48 18.24 -6.10 -2.74
N PRO A 49 18.58 -6.20 -1.42
CA PRO A 49 18.16 -7.36 -0.63
C PRO A 49 16.66 -7.57 -0.63
N VAL A 50 15.88 -6.48 -0.50
CA VAL A 50 14.42 -6.54 -0.53
C VAL A 50 13.89 -6.98 -1.89
N LEU A 51 14.44 -6.48 -3.00
CA LEU A 51 14.04 -6.92 -4.34
C LEU A 51 14.34 -8.40 -4.57
N GLN A 52 15.47 -8.90 -4.07
CA GLN A 52 15.84 -10.31 -4.12
C GLN A 52 14.86 -11.18 -3.33
N GLN A 53 14.49 -10.76 -2.13
CA GLN A 53 13.49 -11.42 -1.29
C GLN A 53 12.13 -11.48 -1.99
N LEU A 54 11.67 -10.37 -2.57
CA LEU A 54 10.39 -10.31 -3.29
C LEU A 54 10.40 -11.23 -4.52
N GLN A 55 11.51 -11.27 -5.27
CA GLN A 55 11.67 -12.19 -6.40
C GLN A 55 11.61 -13.65 -5.96
N GLN A 56 12.19 -14.01 -4.82
CA GLN A 56 12.10 -15.36 -4.27
C GLN A 56 10.68 -15.72 -3.85
N THR A 57 9.94 -14.76 -3.26
CA THR A 57 8.58 -14.98 -2.75
C THR A 57 7.55 -15.08 -3.89
N PHE A 58 7.64 -14.22 -4.89
CA PHE A 58 6.63 -14.09 -5.95
C PHE A 58 7.08 -14.63 -7.32
N GLY A 59 8.34 -15.03 -7.47
CA GLY A 59 8.93 -15.42 -8.77
C GLY A 59 9.27 -14.23 -9.66
N ILE A 60 8.84 -13.04 -9.31
CA ILE A 60 9.07 -11.76 -9.99
C ILE A 60 9.37 -10.67 -8.97
N VAL A 61 9.96 -9.57 -9.42
CA VAL A 61 9.95 -8.30 -8.66
C VAL A 61 8.68 -7.55 -9.05
N PRO A 62 7.71 -7.36 -8.13
CA PRO A 62 6.52 -6.59 -8.45
C PRO A 62 6.85 -5.16 -8.88
N ASN A 63 6.24 -4.66 -9.96
CA ASN A 63 6.55 -3.35 -10.53
C ASN A 63 6.38 -2.20 -9.54
N ILE A 64 5.42 -2.32 -8.62
CA ILE A 64 5.26 -1.35 -7.54
C ILE A 64 6.47 -1.34 -6.60
N ALA A 65 7.05 -2.49 -6.30
CA ALA A 65 8.27 -2.60 -5.49
C ALA A 65 9.50 -2.13 -6.28
N ALA A 66 9.54 -2.41 -7.59
CA ALA A 66 10.57 -1.90 -8.50
C ALA A 66 10.59 -0.36 -8.52
N ALA A 67 9.43 0.29 -8.48
CA ALA A 67 9.31 1.74 -8.36
C ALA A 67 9.73 2.24 -6.97
N MET A 68 9.31 1.55 -5.89
CA MET A 68 9.70 1.89 -4.50
C MET A 68 11.21 1.79 -4.28
N ALA A 69 11.89 0.92 -5.01
CA ALA A 69 13.32 0.66 -4.84
C ALA A 69 14.21 1.89 -5.09
N ALA A 70 13.69 2.91 -5.79
CA ALA A 70 14.34 4.22 -5.91
C ALA A 70 14.66 4.86 -4.55
N SER A 71 13.89 4.52 -3.50
CA SER A 71 14.09 5.00 -2.13
C SER A 71 14.31 3.82 -1.18
N PRO A 72 15.56 3.56 -0.74
CA PRO A 72 15.84 2.54 0.26
C PRO A 72 15.07 2.74 1.57
N VAL A 73 14.81 3.99 1.96
CA VAL A 73 14.02 4.31 3.17
C VAL A 73 12.59 3.79 3.01
N LEU A 74 11.97 4.06 1.84
CA LEU A 74 10.59 3.66 1.59
C LEU A 74 10.45 2.15 1.51
N ILE A 75 11.25 1.49 0.66
CA ILE A 75 11.07 0.06 0.41
C ILE A 75 11.40 -0.80 1.64
N ASN A 76 12.49 -0.47 2.37
CA ASN A 76 12.84 -1.22 3.58
C ASN A 76 11.83 -0.98 4.72
N GLY A 77 11.36 0.27 4.90
CA GLY A 77 10.34 0.59 5.89
C GLY A 77 9.01 -0.09 5.59
N PHE A 78 8.59 -0.09 4.32
CA PHE A 78 7.37 -0.76 3.88
C PHE A 78 7.43 -2.27 4.10
N ILE A 79 8.49 -2.95 3.64
CA ILE A 79 8.61 -4.40 3.78
C ILE A 79 8.68 -4.80 5.25
N GLY A 80 9.44 -4.07 6.08
CA GLY A 80 9.48 -4.36 7.52
C GLY A 80 8.11 -4.24 8.21
N LEU A 81 7.27 -3.27 7.83
CA LEU A 81 5.89 -3.17 8.30
C LEU A 81 5.01 -4.29 7.73
N PHE A 82 5.14 -4.57 6.43
CA PHE A 82 4.34 -5.58 5.74
C PHE A 82 4.56 -6.98 6.30
N GLU A 83 5.80 -7.34 6.62
CA GLU A 83 6.12 -8.60 7.32
C GLU A 83 5.45 -8.70 8.69
N ARG A 84 5.39 -7.60 9.45
CA ARG A 84 4.69 -7.56 10.74
C ARG A 84 3.19 -7.72 10.60
N VAL A 85 2.60 -7.12 9.56
CA VAL A 85 1.19 -7.30 9.23
C VAL A 85 0.85 -8.77 8.98
N HIS A 86 1.68 -9.48 8.20
CA HIS A 86 1.49 -10.91 7.94
C HIS A 86 1.84 -11.83 9.13
N ALA A 87 2.48 -11.30 10.17
CA ALA A 87 2.73 -11.99 11.42
C ALA A 87 1.74 -11.58 12.54
N SER A 88 0.67 -10.85 12.20
CA SER A 88 -0.37 -10.44 13.15
C SER A 88 -1.29 -11.61 13.54
N SER A 89 -2.24 -11.35 14.43
CA SER A 89 -3.26 -12.32 14.82
C SER A 89 -4.37 -12.52 13.78
N LEU A 90 -4.41 -11.68 12.74
CA LEU A 90 -5.36 -11.77 11.63
C LEU A 90 -4.97 -12.91 10.68
N THR A 91 -5.96 -13.61 10.16
CA THR A 91 -5.74 -14.66 9.16
C THR A 91 -5.42 -14.06 7.77
N GLU A 92 -4.74 -14.83 6.91
CA GLU A 92 -4.43 -14.37 5.55
C GLU A 92 -5.66 -13.93 4.73
N PRO A 93 -6.81 -14.65 4.73
CA PRO A 93 -8.03 -14.15 4.10
C PRO A 93 -8.49 -12.80 4.64
N GLN A 94 -8.38 -12.57 5.95
CA GLN A 94 -8.72 -11.30 6.61
C GLN A 94 -7.77 -10.18 6.16
N ILE A 95 -6.46 -10.45 6.18
CA ILE A 95 -5.44 -9.49 5.73
C ILE A 95 -5.65 -9.12 4.26
N GLN A 96 -5.86 -10.10 3.37
CA GLN A 96 -6.07 -9.83 1.95
C GLN A 96 -7.39 -9.07 1.69
N THR A 97 -8.44 -9.33 2.46
CA THR A 97 -9.70 -8.56 2.40
C THR A 97 -9.49 -7.11 2.81
N LEU A 98 -8.72 -6.87 3.87
CA LEU A 98 -8.34 -5.52 4.32
C LEU A 98 -7.53 -4.79 3.25
N LEU A 99 -6.50 -5.43 2.69
CA LEU A 99 -5.64 -4.87 1.65
C LEU A 99 -6.43 -4.53 0.38
N LEU A 100 -7.32 -5.43 -0.06
CA LEU A 100 -8.21 -5.20 -1.21
C LEU A 100 -9.19 -4.05 -0.92
N THR A 101 -9.81 -4.04 0.25
CA THR A 101 -10.71 -2.95 0.68
C THR A 101 -10.01 -1.60 0.64
N ASN A 102 -8.79 -1.53 1.19
CA ASN A 102 -7.99 -0.31 1.19
C ASN A 102 -7.67 0.16 -0.23
N ALA A 103 -7.27 -0.78 -1.10
CA ALA A 103 -6.92 -0.47 -2.48
C ALA A 103 -8.12 0.10 -3.26
N VAL A 104 -9.30 -0.51 -3.10
CA VAL A 104 -10.56 -0.04 -3.72
C VAL A 104 -10.95 1.34 -3.17
N THR A 105 -10.91 1.52 -1.84
CA THR A 105 -11.28 2.78 -1.19
C THR A 105 -10.36 3.94 -1.62
N ASN A 106 -9.09 3.65 -1.89
CA ASN A 106 -8.12 4.63 -2.37
C ASN A 106 -8.04 4.71 -3.91
N ALA A 107 -8.91 4.01 -4.64
CA ALA A 107 -8.94 3.97 -6.10
C ALA A 107 -7.57 3.62 -6.73
N SER A 108 -6.82 2.70 -6.13
CA SER A 108 -5.47 2.33 -6.54
C SER A 108 -5.46 1.05 -7.38
N GLU A 109 -5.37 1.20 -8.70
CA GLU A 109 -5.62 0.13 -9.68
C GLU A 109 -4.67 -1.07 -9.54
N TRP A 110 -3.36 -0.83 -9.43
CA TRP A 110 -2.37 -1.89 -9.31
C TRP A 110 -2.60 -2.76 -8.05
N PRO A 111 -2.72 -2.19 -6.83
CA PRO A 111 -3.00 -2.98 -5.64
C PRO A 111 -4.36 -3.71 -5.68
N VAL A 112 -5.39 -3.14 -6.32
CA VAL A 112 -6.68 -3.85 -6.49
C VAL A 112 -6.48 -5.14 -7.27
N ALA A 113 -5.78 -5.12 -8.40
CA ALA A 113 -5.53 -6.31 -9.21
C ALA A 113 -4.70 -7.34 -8.43
N PHE A 114 -3.62 -6.90 -7.80
CA PHE A 114 -2.71 -7.75 -7.03
C PHE A 114 -3.42 -8.43 -5.85
N HIS A 115 -4.11 -7.66 -5.01
CA HIS A 115 -4.80 -8.21 -3.83
C HIS A 115 -6.06 -8.99 -4.20
N THR A 116 -6.67 -8.76 -5.37
CA THR A 116 -7.70 -9.65 -5.91
C THR A 116 -7.16 -11.07 -6.12
N ALA A 117 -6.02 -11.18 -6.81
CA ALA A 117 -5.38 -12.49 -7.05
C ALA A 117 -5.01 -13.18 -5.74
N LEU A 118 -4.43 -12.44 -4.79
CA LEU A 118 -4.02 -13.00 -3.51
C LEU A 118 -5.20 -13.38 -2.62
N ALA A 119 -6.26 -12.58 -2.57
CA ALA A 119 -7.47 -12.91 -1.80
C ALA A 119 -8.10 -14.22 -2.28
N LEU A 120 -8.25 -14.40 -3.60
CA LEU A 120 -8.73 -15.65 -4.18
C LEU A 120 -7.80 -16.82 -3.86
N LYS A 121 -6.49 -16.63 -3.96
CA LYS A 121 -5.49 -17.66 -3.61
C LYS A 121 -5.58 -18.07 -2.13
N GLN A 122 -5.93 -17.14 -1.25
CA GLN A 122 -6.10 -17.39 0.19
C GLN A 122 -7.51 -17.89 0.56
N GLY A 123 -8.35 -18.18 -0.42
CA GLY A 123 -9.66 -18.80 -0.21
C GLY A 123 -10.81 -17.84 0.07
N VAL A 124 -10.63 -16.53 -0.11
CA VAL A 124 -11.78 -15.61 -0.13
C VAL A 124 -12.64 -15.94 -1.35
N THR A 125 -13.94 -16.00 -1.16
CA THR A 125 -14.85 -16.41 -2.24
C THR A 125 -14.88 -15.39 -3.38
N HIS A 126 -15.13 -15.82 -4.61
CA HIS A 126 -15.31 -14.92 -5.75
C HIS A 126 -16.40 -13.87 -5.47
N ALA A 127 -17.50 -14.27 -4.81
CA ALA A 127 -18.60 -13.38 -4.47
C ALA A 127 -18.15 -12.24 -3.53
N ASP A 128 -17.35 -12.55 -2.50
CA ASP A 128 -16.84 -11.57 -1.55
C ASP A 128 -15.78 -10.66 -2.17
N VAL A 129 -14.89 -11.22 -2.98
CA VAL A 129 -13.90 -10.44 -3.75
C VAL A 129 -14.60 -9.47 -4.69
N ASP A 130 -15.59 -9.93 -5.46
CA ASP A 130 -16.34 -9.09 -6.39
C ASP A 130 -17.16 -8.02 -5.67
N ALA A 131 -17.77 -8.35 -4.52
CA ALA A 131 -18.44 -7.35 -3.68
C ALA A 131 -17.45 -6.24 -3.26
N THR A 132 -16.29 -6.62 -2.73
CA THR A 132 -15.26 -5.67 -2.31
C THR A 132 -14.77 -4.80 -3.47
N ARG A 133 -14.52 -5.39 -4.64
CA ARG A 133 -14.09 -4.67 -5.86
C ARG A 133 -15.11 -3.64 -6.35
N ARG A 134 -16.40 -3.89 -6.12
CA ARG A 134 -17.48 -2.93 -6.45
C ARG A 134 -17.71 -1.88 -5.35
N GLY A 135 -16.89 -1.88 -4.30
CA GLY A 135 -17.09 -1.00 -3.17
C GLY A 135 -18.24 -1.43 -2.25
N ALA A 136 -18.77 -2.64 -2.37
CA ALA A 136 -19.73 -3.22 -1.43
C ALA A 136 -19.01 -3.97 -0.28
N LEU A 137 -19.73 -4.36 0.76
CA LEU A 137 -19.20 -5.23 1.80
C LEU A 137 -19.23 -6.69 1.34
N PRO A 138 -18.24 -7.53 1.74
CA PRO A 138 -18.33 -8.99 1.59
C PRO A 138 -19.61 -9.56 2.20
N GLY A 139 -20.04 -10.74 1.71
CA GLY A 139 -21.15 -11.48 2.28
C GLY A 139 -20.80 -12.19 3.59
N ASP A 140 -19.54 -12.59 3.75
CA ASP A 140 -19.04 -13.12 5.03
C ASP A 140 -19.05 -12.01 6.09
N ALA A 141 -19.71 -12.27 7.23
CA ALA A 141 -19.93 -11.26 8.27
C ALA A 141 -18.62 -10.78 8.91
N THR A 142 -17.65 -11.67 9.07
CA THR A 142 -16.34 -11.34 9.67
C THR A 142 -15.53 -10.45 8.71
N LEU A 143 -15.49 -10.83 7.43
CA LEU A 143 -14.81 -10.02 6.41
C LEU A 143 -15.53 -8.68 6.17
N ALA A 144 -16.85 -8.66 6.28
CA ALA A 144 -17.65 -7.44 6.19
C ALA A 144 -17.33 -6.44 7.31
N ALA A 145 -17.19 -6.91 8.56
CA ALA A 145 -16.83 -6.06 9.70
C ALA A 145 -15.43 -5.46 9.53
N LEU A 146 -14.44 -6.24 9.08
CA LEU A 146 -13.10 -5.77 8.77
C LEU A 146 -13.12 -4.71 7.66
N SER A 147 -13.81 -5.00 6.55
CA SER A 147 -13.94 -4.09 5.41
C SER A 147 -14.62 -2.77 5.81
N ALA A 148 -15.70 -2.83 6.59
CA ALA A 148 -16.40 -1.64 7.09
C ALA A 148 -15.49 -0.78 7.98
N THR A 149 -14.76 -1.42 8.91
CA THR A 149 -13.83 -0.72 9.81
C THR A 149 -12.69 -0.07 9.05
N ALA A 150 -12.07 -0.78 8.08
CA ALA A 150 -11.00 -0.23 7.25
C ALA A 150 -11.46 1.00 6.46
N ARG A 151 -12.63 0.95 5.82
CA ARG A 151 -13.21 2.11 5.13
C ARG A 151 -13.43 3.27 6.08
N LYS A 152 -14.01 3.00 7.23
CA LYS A 152 -14.27 4.04 8.22
C LYS A 152 -12.97 4.72 8.68
N LEU A 153 -11.91 3.95 8.93
CA LEU A 153 -10.59 4.47 9.26
C LEU A 153 -10.03 5.40 8.17
N ILE A 154 -10.18 5.03 6.90
CA ILE A 154 -9.73 5.83 5.76
C ILE A 154 -10.56 7.11 5.64
N ASP A 155 -11.88 6.99 5.57
CA ASP A 155 -12.81 8.10 5.31
C ASP A 155 -12.75 9.13 6.44
N THR A 156 -12.60 8.69 7.68
CA THR A 156 -12.56 9.57 8.86
C THR A 156 -11.14 9.94 9.29
N ARG A 157 -10.11 9.44 8.60
CA ARG A 157 -8.71 9.64 8.98
C ARG A 157 -8.43 9.18 10.41
N GLY A 158 -8.88 7.95 10.73
CA GLY A 158 -8.70 7.29 12.02
C GLY A 158 -9.71 7.70 13.11
N ARG A 159 -10.67 8.57 12.82
CA ARG A 159 -11.66 9.00 13.83
C ARG A 159 -12.83 8.01 13.87
N LEU A 160 -12.67 6.94 14.65
CA LEU A 160 -13.76 6.01 14.98
C LEU A 160 -14.56 6.57 16.16
N THR A 161 -15.88 6.38 16.11
CA THR A 161 -16.74 6.59 17.28
C THR A 161 -16.73 5.37 18.21
N ASP A 162 -17.20 5.52 19.44
CA ASP A 162 -17.36 4.39 20.38
C ASP A 162 -18.29 3.33 19.77
N ALA A 163 -19.31 3.73 19.02
CA ALA A 163 -20.22 2.82 18.32
C ALA A 163 -19.51 2.04 17.19
N ASP A 164 -18.63 2.69 16.43
CA ASP A 164 -17.82 2.01 15.39
C ASP A 164 -16.92 0.95 16.04
N ARG A 165 -16.24 1.30 17.15
CA ARG A 165 -15.40 0.37 17.91
C ARG A 165 -16.24 -0.78 18.48
N GLN A 166 -17.38 -0.48 19.09
CA GLN A 166 -18.25 -1.51 19.66
C GLN A 166 -18.75 -2.50 18.59
N SER A 167 -19.16 -2.00 17.41
CA SER A 167 -19.57 -2.84 16.30
C SER A 167 -18.46 -3.80 15.83
N PHE A 168 -17.20 -3.36 15.87
CA PHE A 168 -16.05 -4.21 15.57
C PHE A 168 -15.84 -5.31 16.62
N LEU A 169 -15.99 -4.97 17.91
CA LEU A 169 -15.90 -5.94 19.00
C LEU A 169 -17.06 -6.95 18.97
N ASP A 170 -18.28 -6.49 18.69
CA ASP A 170 -19.48 -7.34 18.58
C ASP A 170 -19.38 -8.34 17.40
N ALA A 171 -18.56 -8.03 16.40
CA ALA A 171 -18.22 -8.97 15.30
C ALA A 171 -17.22 -10.05 15.71
N GLY A 172 -16.76 -10.06 16.96
CA GLY A 172 -15.88 -11.08 17.54
C GLY A 172 -14.40 -10.74 17.49
N PHE A 173 -14.04 -9.51 17.16
CA PHE A 173 -12.65 -9.03 17.17
C PHE A 173 -12.27 -8.44 18.53
N SER A 174 -10.98 -8.27 18.76
CA SER A 174 -10.42 -7.64 19.95
C SER A 174 -9.92 -6.22 19.67
N ASP A 175 -9.62 -5.47 20.74
CA ASP A 175 -8.93 -4.17 20.64
C ASP A 175 -7.52 -4.31 20.04
N GLU A 176 -6.82 -5.39 20.31
CA GLU A 176 -5.53 -5.70 19.70
C GLU A 176 -5.69 -5.80 18.18
N GLN A 177 -6.68 -6.55 17.71
CA GLN A 177 -6.97 -6.71 16.28
C GLN A 177 -7.40 -5.39 15.63
N LEU A 178 -8.07 -4.49 16.35
CA LEU A 178 -8.36 -3.16 15.84
C LEU A 178 -7.07 -2.36 15.58
N LEU A 179 -6.08 -2.46 16.45
CA LEU A 179 -4.76 -1.84 16.24
C LEU A 179 -3.98 -2.50 15.11
N GLU A 180 -4.11 -3.82 14.94
CA GLU A 180 -3.55 -4.53 13.78
C GLU A 180 -4.21 -4.11 12.46
N VAL A 181 -5.53 -3.88 12.43
CA VAL A 181 -6.22 -3.29 11.26
C VAL A 181 -5.63 -1.93 10.91
N ILE A 182 -5.30 -1.09 11.90
CA ILE A 182 -4.63 0.20 11.64
C ILE A 182 -3.25 -0.03 11.01
N ALA A 183 -2.48 -1.03 11.44
CA ALA A 183 -1.20 -1.36 10.83
C ALA A 183 -1.35 -1.82 9.38
N VAL A 184 -2.38 -2.63 9.06
CA VAL A 184 -2.70 -3.04 7.69
C VAL A 184 -3.08 -1.82 6.84
N VAL A 185 -3.93 -0.92 7.34
CA VAL A 185 -4.32 0.32 6.66
C VAL A 185 -3.09 1.19 6.37
N ALA A 186 -2.18 1.34 7.33
CA ALA A 186 -0.95 2.11 7.17
C ALA A 186 -0.04 1.51 6.08
N ALA A 187 0.21 0.20 6.12
CA ALA A 187 1.01 -0.50 5.12
C ALA A 187 0.38 -0.37 3.72
N SER A 188 -0.93 -0.59 3.61
CA SER A 188 -1.67 -0.47 2.35
C SER A 188 -1.67 0.96 1.81
N THR A 189 -1.74 1.98 2.66
CA THR A 189 -1.68 3.38 2.24
C THR A 189 -0.38 3.69 1.51
N ILE A 190 0.74 3.12 1.96
CA ILE A 190 2.04 3.28 1.28
C ILE A 190 1.94 2.76 -0.17
N THR A 191 1.48 1.53 -0.37
CA THR A 191 1.36 0.94 -1.71
C THR A 191 0.35 1.67 -2.58
N ASN A 192 -0.79 2.06 -2.02
CA ASN A 192 -1.83 2.81 -2.74
C ASN A 192 -1.31 4.16 -3.23
N TYR A 193 -0.57 4.90 -2.40
CA TYR A 193 -0.02 6.19 -2.79
C TYR A 193 1.12 6.03 -3.79
N VAL A 194 2.00 5.04 -3.58
CA VAL A 194 3.05 4.74 -4.57
C VAL A 194 2.41 4.36 -5.91
N GLY A 195 1.40 3.49 -5.92
CA GLY A 195 0.67 3.11 -7.14
C GLY A 195 0.06 4.31 -7.86
N SER A 196 -0.58 5.21 -7.13
CA SER A 196 -1.20 6.42 -7.68
C SER A 196 -0.17 7.43 -8.23
N VAL A 197 0.98 7.57 -7.56
CA VAL A 197 2.05 8.51 -7.96
C VAL A 197 2.89 7.95 -9.10
N THR A 198 3.28 6.67 -9.03
CA THR A 198 4.23 6.07 -9.97
C THR A 198 3.56 5.38 -11.16
N LYS A 199 2.28 5.01 -11.02
CA LYS A 199 1.46 4.34 -12.06
C LYS A 199 2.22 3.17 -12.72
N PRO A 200 2.72 2.20 -11.95
CA PRO A 200 3.45 1.08 -12.51
C PRO A 200 2.51 0.24 -13.38
N ALA A 201 3.02 -0.29 -14.49
CA ALA A 201 2.26 -1.22 -15.31
C ALA A 201 1.91 -2.46 -14.47
N LEU A 202 0.72 -3.03 -14.72
CA LEU A 202 0.34 -4.31 -14.15
C LEU A 202 1.16 -5.41 -14.83
N GLU A 203 1.56 -6.43 -14.08
CA GLU A 203 2.26 -7.59 -14.62
C GLU A 203 1.28 -8.60 -15.21
N ALA A 204 1.67 -9.22 -16.32
CA ALA A 204 0.83 -10.18 -17.07
C ALA A 204 0.11 -11.25 -16.21
N PRO A 205 0.67 -11.82 -15.13
CA PRO A 205 -0.05 -12.75 -14.27
C PRO A 205 -1.30 -12.14 -13.59
N PHE A 206 -1.40 -10.82 -13.50
CA PHE A 206 -2.51 -10.12 -12.85
C PHE A 206 -3.48 -9.46 -13.83
N ASP A 207 -3.23 -9.52 -15.15
CA ASP A 207 -4.07 -8.89 -16.18
C ASP A 207 -5.53 -9.30 -16.09
N ALA A 208 -5.82 -10.57 -15.77
CA ALA A 208 -7.17 -11.07 -15.59
C ALA A 208 -7.92 -10.39 -14.43
N PHE A 209 -7.22 -9.73 -13.53
CA PHE A 209 -7.75 -9.03 -12.36
C PHE A 209 -7.69 -7.51 -12.51
N ALA A 210 -7.33 -7.01 -13.68
CA ALA A 210 -7.30 -5.58 -13.95
C ALA A 210 -8.59 -4.90 -13.46
N TRP A 211 -8.43 -3.70 -12.93
CA TRP A 211 -9.53 -2.92 -12.35
C TRP A 211 -9.29 -1.45 -12.62
N HIS A 212 -10.35 -0.74 -12.94
CA HIS A 212 -10.31 0.69 -13.13
C HIS A 212 -11.28 1.36 -12.17
N ALA A 213 -10.81 2.41 -11.50
CA ALA A 213 -11.69 3.23 -10.71
C ALA A 213 -12.77 3.82 -11.60
N ASN A 214 -14.04 3.69 -11.21
CA ASN A 214 -15.10 4.40 -11.90
C ASN A 214 -14.77 5.89 -11.84
N ALA A 215 -14.72 6.56 -12.99
CA ALA A 215 -14.61 8.00 -13.04
C ALA A 215 -15.79 8.60 -12.27
N ALA A 216 -15.47 9.32 -11.17
CA ALA A 216 -16.47 10.03 -10.38
C ALA A 216 -17.01 11.22 -11.15
#